data_3a8390bf4999bb07418fa8e320ba613f
#
_entry.id   3a8390bf4999bb07418fa8e320ba613f
#
_cell.length_a   1.000
_cell.length_b   1.000
_cell.length_c   1.000
_cell.angle_alpha   90.00
_cell.angle_beta   90.00
_cell.angle_gamma   90.00
#
_symmetry.space_group_name_H-M   'P 1'
#
loop_
_entity.id
_entity.type
_entity.pdbx_description
1 polymer ?
#
loop_
_entity_poly.entity_id
_entity_poly.type
_entity_poly.pdbx_seq_one_letter_code
_entity_poly.pdbx_strand_id
1 'polypeptide(L)'
;MTRPRLVTGARLRYDEVREEHQLLIPEGVVRLNASAAEVLELCDGERSLDDIVGALAARYEGADLRDDVLELVDAMTQRGLVVDAA
;
A
#
# COMPACT_ATOMS: atom_id res chain seq x y z
N MET A 1 -2.25 6.62 12.54
CA MET A 1 -1.22 5.65 12.10
C MET A 1 0.05 6.39 11.74
N THR A 2 1.17 6.00 12.31
CA THR A 2 2.44 6.72 12.17
C THR A 2 3.31 6.16 11.05
N ARG A 3 3.54 4.85 11.04
CA ARG A 3 4.39 4.18 10.06
C ARG A 3 3.75 2.88 9.59
N PRO A 4 2.96 2.94 8.52
CA PRO A 4 2.25 1.74 8.06
C PRO A 4 3.21 0.70 7.47
N ARG A 5 2.91 -0.58 7.75
CA ARG A 5 3.59 -1.70 7.12
C ARG A 5 2.59 -2.81 6.80
N LEU A 6 2.93 -3.65 5.87
CA LEU A 6 2.12 -4.83 5.59
C LEU A 6 2.17 -5.78 6.77
N VAL A 7 1.05 -6.42 7.06
CA VAL A 7 0.98 -7.42 8.12
C VAL A 7 1.95 -8.57 7.82
N THR A 8 2.48 -9.19 8.86
CA THR A 8 3.41 -10.31 8.72
C THR A 8 2.77 -11.43 7.90
N GLY A 9 3.49 -11.96 6.93
CA GLY A 9 3.00 -12.99 6.03
C GLY A 9 2.36 -12.46 4.75
N ALA A 10 2.14 -11.14 4.65
CA ALA A 10 1.62 -10.53 3.44
C ALA A 10 2.79 -10.06 2.57
N ARG A 11 2.67 -10.21 1.25
CA ARG A 11 3.68 -9.71 0.32
C ARG A 11 3.05 -9.35 -1.02
N LEU A 12 3.67 -8.39 -1.68
CA LEU A 12 3.25 -7.93 -2.99
C LEU A 12 3.85 -8.81 -4.08
N ARG A 13 3.06 -8.99 -5.13
CA ARG A 13 3.48 -9.73 -6.31
C ARG A 13 2.79 -9.15 -7.55
N TYR A 14 3.48 -9.17 -8.68
CA TYR A 14 2.87 -8.93 -9.98
C TYR A 14 2.70 -10.26 -10.72
N ASP A 15 1.46 -10.57 -11.11
CA ASP A 15 1.14 -11.78 -11.88
C ASP A 15 1.22 -11.44 -13.38
N GLU A 16 2.26 -11.91 -14.05
CA GLU A 16 2.47 -11.63 -15.47
C GLU A 16 1.46 -12.31 -16.38
N VAL A 17 0.95 -13.47 -15.96
CA VAL A 17 -0.04 -14.20 -16.77
C VAL A 17 -1.37 -13.46 -16.78
N ARG A 18 -1.80 -12.98 -15.64
CA ARG A 18 -3.07 -12.23 -15.50
C ARG A 18 -2.89 -10.73 -15.68
N GLU A 19 -1.65 -10.27 -15.75
CA GLU A 19 -1.30 -8.86 -15.84
C GLU A 19 -1.95 -8.05 -14.72
N GLU A 20 -1.81 -8.52 -13.48
CA GLU A 20 -2.38 -7.85 -12.33
C GLU A 20 -1.44 -7.82 -11.13
N HIS A 21 -1.57 -6.76 -10.34
CA HIS A 21 -0.89 -6.66 -9.05
C HIS A 21 -1.69 -7.41 -8.00
N GLN A 22 -0.99 -8.08 -7.09
CA GLN A 22 -1.61 -8.90 -6.06
C GLN A 22 -0.94 -8.69 -4.71
N LEU A 23 -1.73 -8.77 -3.65
CA LEU A 23 -1.23 -8.93 -2.29
C LEU A 23 -1.50 -10.37 -1.88
N LEU A 24 -0.42 -11.11 -1.64
CA LEU A 24 -0.51 -12.50 -1.20
C LEU A 24 -0.59 -12.53 0.32
N ILE A 25 -1.59 -13.19 0.83
CA ILE A 25 -1.82 -13.37 2.27
C ILE A 25 -2.06 -14.86 2.54
N PRO A 26 -1.94 -15.32 3.81
CA PRO A 26 -2.17 -16.74 4.10
C PRO A 26 -3.54 -17.26 3.66
N GLU A 27 -4.56 -16.42 3.71
CA GLU A 27 -5.93 -16.78 3.34
C GLU A 27 -6.18 -16.76 1.84
N GLY A 28 -5.26 -16.24 1.04
CA GLY A 28 -5.46 -16.17 -0.41
C GLY A 28 -4.77 -14.98 -1.09
N VAL A 29 -5.46 -14.42 -2.07
CA VAL A 29 -4.93 -13.36 -2.92
C VAL A 29 -5.91 -12.18 -2.94
N VAL A 30 -5.38 -10.98 -2.72
CA VAL A 30 -6.12 -9.74 -2.87
C VAL A 30 -5.65 -9.06 -4.16
N ARG A 31 -6.57 -8.83 -5.08
CA ARG A 31 -6.25 -8.13 -6.33
C ARG A 31 -6.12 -6.64 -6.08
N LEU A 32 -5.13 -6.03 -6.70
CA LEU A 32 -4.84 -4.61 -6.54
C LEU A 32 -4.76 -3.95 -7.91
N ASN A 33 -5.20 -2.70 -7.98
CA ASN A 33 -4.86 -1.89 -9.14
C ASN A 33 -3.41 -1.36 -8.97
N ALA A 34 -2.86 -0.77 -10.02
CA ALA A 34 -1.48 -0.30 -10.00
C ALA A 34 -1.25 0.77 -8.92
N SER A 35 -2.21 1.66 -8.73
CA SER A 35 -2.10 2.73 -7.73
C SER A 35 -2.05 2.17 -6.31
N ALA A 36 -2.90 1.18 -6.01
CA ALA A 36 -2.91 0.53 -4.71
C ALA A 36 -1.59 -0.20 -4.44
N ALA A 37 -1.07 -0.89 -5.44
CA ALA A 37 0.21 -1.59 -5.33
C ALA A 37 1.35 -0.63 -5.03
N GLU A 38 1.39 0.54 -5.68
CA GLU A 38 2.42 1.54 -5.42
C GLU A 38 2.39 2.06 -3.98
N VAL A 39 1.19 2.32 -3.46
CA VAL A 39 1.05 2.76 -2.07
C VAL A 39 1.55 1.67 -1.12
N LEU A 40 1.12 0.43 -1.34
CA LEU A 40 1.50 -0.66 -0.45
C LEU A 40 2.98 -1.00 -0.52
N GLU A 41 3.64 -0.81 -1.65
CA GLU A 41 5.10 -0.95 -1.76
C GLU A 41 5.84 -0.01 -0.82
N LEU A 42 5.28 1.17 -0.57
CA LEU A 42 5.88 2.17 0.30
C LEU A 42 5.52 1.96 1.78
N CYS A 43 4.61 1.04 2.08
CA CYS A 43 4.24 0.67 3.45
C CYS A 43 5.24 -0.32 4.03
N ASP A 44 6.42 0.16 4.38
CA ASP A 44 7.55 -0.65 4.84
C ASP A 44 7.80 -0.57 6.36
N GLY A 45 6.96 0.16 7.08
CA GLY A 45 7.12 0.35 8.51
C GLY A 45 8.13 1.42 8.89
N GLU A 46 8.80 2.02 7.92
CA GLU A 46 9.79 3.07 8.16
C GLU A 46 9.35 4.44 7.67
N ARG A 47 8.53 4.48 6.62
CA ARG A 47 7.98 5.72 6.08
C ARG A 47 6.70 6.10 6.82
N SER A 48 6.58 7.39 7.15
CA SER A 48 5.32 7.95 7.64
C SER A 48 4.32 8.07 6.48
N LEU A 49 3.06 8.35 6.79
CA LEU A 49 2.07 8.65 5.75
C LEU A 49 2.47 9.86 4.92
N ASP A 50 3.04 10.88 5.56
CA ASP A 50 3.54 12.06 4.84
C ASP A 50 4.67 11.69 3.88
N ASP A 51 5.58 10.82 4.29
CA ASP A 51 6.66 10.33 3.43
C ASP A 51 6.11 9.59 2.22
N ILE A 52 5.10 8.75 2.42
CA ILE A 52 4.47 8.00 1.33
C ILE A 52 3.79 8.96 0.35
N VAL A 53 3.03 9.91 0.85
CA VAL A 53 2.37 10.93 0.02
C VAL A 53 3.41 11.73 -0.76
N GLY A 54 4.50 12.14 -0.11
CA GLY A 54 5.58 12.87 -0.74
C GLY A 54 6.29 12.09 -1.84
N ALA A 55 6.54 10.81 -1.60
CA ALA A 55 7.17 9.94 -2.60
C ALA A 55 6.30 9.76 -3.84
N LEU A 56 5.00 9.62 -3.66
CA LEU A 56 4.05 9.48 -4.78
C LEU A 56 3.87 10.80 -5.51
N ALA A 57 3.82 11.92 -4.79
CA ALA A 57 3.71 13.24 -5.42
C ALA A 57 4.90 13.54 -6.32
N ALA A 58 6.09 13.04 -5.98
CA ALA A 58 7.28 13.17 -6.81
C ALA A 58 7.17 12.38 -8.11
N ARG A 59 6.43 11.27 -8.12
CA ARG A 59 6.19 10.45 -9.32
C ARG A 59 5.07 11.03 -10.19
N TYR A 60 4.07 11.62 -9.57
CA TYR A 60 2.87 12.15 -10.23
C TYR A 60 2.79 13.64 -9.99
N GLU A 61 3.57 14.37 -10.75
CA GLU A 61 3.76 15.80 -10.61
C GLU A 61 2.44 16.59 -10.56
N GLY A 62 2.30 17.39 -9.50
CA GLY A 62 1.13 18.25 -9.35
C GLY A 62 -0.14 17.56 -8.84
N ALA A 63 -0.12 16.26 -8.58
CA ALA A 63 -1.28 15.57 -8.06
C ALA A 63 -1.35 15.67 -6.53
N ASP A 64 -2.55 15.91 -6.01
CA ASP A 64 -2.80 15.83 -4.57
C ASP A 64 -3.33 14.42 -4.27
N LEU A 65 -2.47 13.58 -3.72
CA LEU A 65 -2.75 12.18 -3.49
C LEU A 65 -3.01 11.83 -2.03
N ARG A 66 -2.98 12.84 -1.15
CA ARG A 66 -3.10 12.60 0.30
C ARG A 66 -4.38 11.85 0.66
N ASP A 67 -5.52 12.32 0.19
CA ASP A 67 -6.81 11.71 0.53
C ASP A 67 -6.89 10.28 0.00
N ASP A 68 -6.41 10.04 -1.22
CA ASP A 68 -6.41 8.72 -1.83
C ASP A 68 -5.52 7.74 -1.05
N VAL A 69 -4.34 8.20 -0.64
CA VAL A 69 -3.41 7.38 0.16
C VAL A 69 -4.02 7.04 1.51
N LEU A 70 -4.57 8.04 2.20
CA LEU A 70 -5.19 7.83 3.51
C LEU A 70 -6.38 6.89 3.43
N GLU A 71 -7.22 7.03 2.42
CA GLU A 71 -8.38 6.16 2.21
C GLU A 71 -7.95 4.70 1.98
N LEU A 72 -6.95 4.48 1.13
CA LEU A 72 -6.46 3.13 0.86
C LEU A 72 -5.81 2.50 2.09
N VAL A 73 -4.94 3.23 2.77
CA VAL A 73 -4.26 2.72 3.96
C VAL A 73 -5.28 2.40 5.06
N ASP A 74 -6.28 3.27 5.24
CA ASP A 74 -7.34 3.04 6.23
C ASP A 74 -8.15 1.78 5.88
N ALA A 75 -8.55 1.63 4.64
CA ALA A 75 -9.29 0.45 4.18
C ALA A 75 -8.49 -0.84 4.41
N MET A 76 -7.19 -0.82 4.11
CA MET A 76 -6.33 -1.99 4.32
C MET A 76 -6.09 -2.25 5.80
N THR A 77 -6.04 -1.21 6.62
CA THR A 77 -5.93 -1.34 8.08
C THR A 77 -7.16 -2.01 8.66
N GLN A 78 -8.34 -1.61 8.20
CA GLN A 78 -9.60 -2.20 8.65
C GLN A 78 -9.70 -3.69 8.29
N ARG A 79 -9.07 -4.11 7.21
CA ARG A 79 -9.00 -5.51 6.79
C ARG A 79 -7.90 -6.29 7.51
N GLY A 80 -7.09 -5.64 8.34
CA GLY A 80 -5.98 -6.27 9.03
C GLY A 80 -4.77 -6.54 8.14
N LEU A 81 -4.68 -5.92 6.96
CA LEU A 81 -3.60 -6.14 6.00
C LEU A 81 -2.45 -5.14 6.16
N VAL A 82 -2.72 -4.00 6.77
CA VAL A 82 -1.74 -2.98 7.12
C VAL A 82 -1.82 -2.72 8.62
N VAL A 83 -0.69 -2.61 9.26
CA VAL A 83 -0.58 -2.32 10.69
C VAL A 83 0.38 -1.16 10.91
N ASP A 84 0.30 -0.53 12.07
CA ASP A 84 1.22 0.54 12.44
C ASP A 84 2.47 -0.07 13.09
N ALA A 85 3.63 0.20 12.49
CA ALA A 85 4.90 -0.31 12.99
C ALA A 85 5.54 0.58 14.08
N ALA A 86 4.97 1.75 14.32
CA ALA A 86 5.51 2.68 15.31
C ALA A 86 5.16 2.30 16.73
#